data_72dfdd94f09f0bf5c5406bc146a559c2
#
_entry.id   72dfdd94f09f0bf5c5406bc146a559c2
#
_cell.length_a   1.000
_cell.length_b   1.000
_cell.length_c   1.000
_cell.angle_alpha   90.00
_cell.angle_beta   90.00
_cell.angle_gamma   90.00
#
_symmetry.space_group_name_H-M   'P 1'
#
loop_
_entity.id
_entity.type
_entity.pdbx_description
1 polymer ?
#
loop_
_entity_poly.entity_id
_entity_poly.type
_entity_poly.pdbx_seq_one_letter_code
_entity_poly.pdbx_strand_id
1 'polypeptide(L)'
;MEIKRDAYLQQLIERKDNGMIKVITGIRRCGKSFLLFTIFKRYLLENGVDVDHIIEIALDGIENEELRDPKVCFKYIKDAMKDDGKYYLLLDEVQFMPRFEEVLNSLLRISNIDVYVTGSNSKFLSSDIVTEFRGRGDEIRIYPLSFAEFYAAFDGDYDDAWEEYMIYGGLPQVLQFSVERQKAEYLKNIFTNVYIKDVVERNKLRNVDEIDTLVDWRLKHRYFWNSLLGIMLYIEMIIR
;
A
#
# COMPACT_ATOMS: atom_id res chain seq x y z
N MET A 1 -6.62 -2.21 -18.33
CA MET A 1 -7.85 -2.19 -17.50
C MET A 1 -7.57 -1.34 -16.27
N GLU A 2 -8.39 -0.35 -16.00
CA GLU A 2 -8.28 0.49 -14.79
C GLU A 2 -9.34 0.07 -13.77
N ILE A 3 -8.89 -0.26 -12.57
CA ILE A 3 -9.79 -0.67 -11.48
C ILE A 3 -10.12 0.57 -10.65
N LYS A 4 -11.40 0.89 -10.54
CA LYS A 4 -11.87 2.01 -9.74
C LYS A 4 -11.73 1.68 -8.24
N ARG A 5 -11.25 2.66 -7.47
CA ARG A 5 -11.10 2.58 -6.02
C ARG A 5 -11.80 3.78 -5.36
N ASP A 6 -13.03 4.05 -5.80
CA ASP A 6 -13.76 5.29 -5.49
C ASP A 6 -13.90 5.54 -3.97
N ALA A 7 -14.15 4.49 -3.18
CA ALA A 7 -14.25 4.63 -1.73
C ALA A 7 -12.94 5.08 -1.07
N TYR A 8 -11.78 4.65 -1.59
CA TYR A 8 -10.48 5.08 -1.08
C TYR A 8 -10.07 6.45 -1.62
N LEU A 9 -10.40 6.74 -2.87
CA LEU A 9 -10.24 8.09 -3.41
C LEU A 9 -11.01 9.11 -2.58
N GLN A 10 -12.27 8.82 -2.26
CA GLN A 10 -13.09 9.69 -1.42
C GLN A 10 -12.45 9.92 -0.04
N GLN A 11 -11.88 8.89 0.58
CA GLN A 11 -11.16 9.03 1.84
C GLN A 11 -9.93 9.94 1.73
N LEU A 12 -9.19 9.90 0.61
CA LEU A 12 -8.06 10.81 0.37
C LEU A 12 -8.54 12.25 0.20
N ILE A 13 -9.65 12.45 -0.52
CA ILE A 13 -10.27 13.77 -0.74
C ILE A 13 -10.72 14.40 0.58
N GLU A 14 -11.43 13.65 1.42
CA GLU A 14 -11.94 14.13 2.71
C GLU A 14 -10.84 14.54 3.68
N ARG A 15 -9.65 13.95 3.54
CA ARG A 15 -8.49 14.25 4.38
C ARG A 15 -7.55 15.29 3.80
N LYS A 16 -7.84 15.74 2.57
CA LYS A 16 -7.02 16.73 1.88
C LYS A 16 -6.93 18.03 2.72
N ASP A 17 -5.73 18.57 2.79
CA ASP A 17 -5.43 19.85 3.47
C ASP A 17 -5.76 19.89 4.98
N ASN A 18 -5.87 18.75 5.66
CA ASN A 18 -6.19 18.67 7.08
C ASN A 18 -4.97 18.91 8.01
N GLY A 19 -3.79 19.23 7.46
CA GLY A 19 -2.57 19.48 8.23
C GLY A 19 -1.90 18.25 8.82
N MET A 20 -2.37 17.03 8.47
CA MET A 20 -1.81 15.76 8.91
C MET A 20 -1.11 15.04 7.75
N ILE A 21 -0.21 14.11 8.08
CA ILE A 21 0.37 13.19 7.10
C ILE A 21 -0.67 12.12 6.78
N LYS A 22 -1.08 11.99 5.54
CA LYS A 22 -1.94 10.90 5.10
C LYS A 22 -1.12 9.65 4.88
N VAL A 23 -1.33 8.65 5.72
CA VAL A 23 -0.56 7.40 5.74
C VAL A 23 -1.39 6.27 5.13
N ILE A 24 -1.04 5.89 3.91
CA ILE A 24 -1.74 4.84 3.16
C ILE A 24 -1.07 3.50 3.47
N THR A 25 -1.77 2.67 4.25
CA THR A 25 -1.31 1.35 4.67
C THR A 25 -2.03 0.24 3.92
N GLY A 26 -1.51 -0.96 4.00
CA GLY A 26 -2.11 -2.15 3.37
C GLY A 26 -1.06 -3.13 2.90
N ILE A 27 -1.49 -4.35 2.64
CA ILE A 27 -0.59 -5.42 2.19
C ILE A 27 0.10 -5.09 0.86
N ARG A 28 1.23 -5.71 0.60
CA ARG A 28 1.92 -5.55 -0.68
C ARG A 28 0.99 -5.97 -1.83
N ARG A 29 1.04 -5.23 -2.94
CA ARG A 29 0.28 -5.45 -4.18
C ARG A 29 -1.24 -5.28 -4.08
N CYS A 30 -1.76 -4.66 -3.02
CA CYS A 30 -3.19 -4.29 -2.94
C CYS A 30 -3.55 -3.00 -3.71
N GLY A 31 -2.58 -2.32 -4.35
CA GLY A 31 -2.82 -1.17 -5.20
C GLY A 31 -2.57 0.21 -4.56
N LYS A 32 -1.76 0.31 -3.48
CA LYS A 32 -1.44 1.59 -2.81
C LYS A 32 -0.82 2.63 -3.76
N SER A 33 0.28 2.25 -4.41
CA SER A 33 1.00 3.11 -5.37
C SER A 33 0.11 3.53 -6.53
N PHE A 34 -0.73 2.62 -7.04
CA PHE A 34 -1.69 2.93 -8.11
C PHE A 34 -2.76 3.92 -7.65
N LEU A 35 -3.31 3.75 -6.45
CA LEU A 35 -4.25 4.71 -5.88
C LEU A 35 -3.61 6.10 -5.75
N LEU A 36 -2.38 6.17 -5.28
CA LEU A 36 -1.69 7.44 -5.03
C LEU A 36 -1.24 8.12 -6.33
N PHE A 37 -0.45 7.43 -7.15
CA PHE A 37 0.20 8.01 -8.33
C PHE A 37 -0.69 8.05 -9.59
N THR A 38 -1.76 7.27 -9.63
CA THR A 38 -2.64 7.26 -10.80
C THR A 38 -3.99 7.88 -10.48
N ILE A 39 -4.71 7.33 -9.51
CA ILE A 39 -6.10 7.75 -9.25
C ILE A 39 -6.14 9.11 -8.56
N PHE A 40 -5.40 9.28 -7.46
CA PHE A 40 -5.41 10.52 -6.69
C PHE A 40 -4.70 11.66 -7.43
N LYS A 41 -3.56 11.39 -8.07
CA LYS A 41 -2.89 12.39 -8.92
C LYS A 41 -3.82 12.91 -10.01
N ARG A 42 -4.52 12.01 -10.73
CA ARG A 42 -5.50 12.42 -11.75
C ARG A 42 -6.59 13.30 -11.15
N TYR A 43 -7.13 12.93 -9.99
CA TYR A 43 -8.10 13.76 -9.28
C TYR A 43 -7.55 15.17 -9.01
N LEU A 44 -6.31 15.31 -8.53
CA LEU A 44 -5.69 16.61 -8.27
C LEU A 44 -5.62 17.45 -9.55
N LEU A 45 -5.14 16.86 -10.65
CA LEU A 45 -5.04 17.53 -11.96
C LEU A 45 -6.40 17.98 -12.49
N GLU A 46 -7.42 17.11 -12.44
CA GLU A 46 -8.79 17.41 -12.87
C GLU A 46 -9.46 18.50 -12.02
N ASN A 47 -8.99 18.69 -10.77
CA ASN A 47 -9.48 19.75 -9.88
C ASN A 47 -8.57 21.00 -9.85
N GLY A 48 -7.76 21.20 -10.90
CA GLY A 48 -7.04 22.45 -11.15
C GLY A 48 -5.70 22.58 -10.43
N VAL A 49 -5.16 21.51 -9.86
CA VAL A 49 -3.79 21.51 -9.34
C VAL A 49 -2.83 21.41 -10.53
N ASP A 50 -1.87 22.34 -10.61
CA ASP A 50 -0.84 22.29 -11.64
C ASP A 50 0.08 21.08 -11.41
N VAL A 51 0.56 20.47 -12.50
CA VAL A 51 1.48 19.34 -12.44
C VAL A 51 2.78 19.67 -11.70
N ASP A 52 3.26 20.91 -11.82
CA ASP A 52 4.46 21.38 -11.13
C ASP A 52 4.27 21.52 -9.61
N HIS A 53 3.03 21.47 -9.12
CA HIS A 53 2.68 21.45 -7.70
C HIS A 53 2.45 20.04 -7.15
N ILE A 54 2.69 19.00 -7.94
CA ILE A 54 2.61 17.60 -7.51
C ILE A 54 4.02 17.01 -7.53
N ILE A 55 4.56 16.73 -6.34
CA ILE A 55 5.89 16.14 -6.16
C ILE A 55 5.71 14.63 -5.94
N GLU A 56 6.18 13.82 -6.88
CA GLU A 56 6.09 12.35 -6.83
C GLU A 56 7.46 11.73 -6.61
N ILE A 57 7.57 10.86 -5.61
CA ILE A 57 8.81 10.14 -5.30
C ILE A 57 8.48 8.68 -4.96
N ALA A 58 8.94 7.73 -5.78
CA ALA A 58 8.89 6.30 -5.50
C ALA A 58 10.26 5.85 -4.97
N LEU A 59 10.36 5.60 -3.65
CA LEU A 59 11.65 5.30 -3.01
C LEU A 59 12.17 3.88 -3.26
N ASP A 60 11.35 2.98 -3.80
CA ASP A 60 11.78 1.66 -4.24
C ASP A 60 12.46 1.68 -5.63
N GLY A 61 12.24 2.74 -6.43
CA GLY A 61 12.87 2.93 -7.72
C GLY A 61 14.37 3.20 -7.63
N ILE A 62 15.14 2.66 -8.59
CA ILE A 62 16.59 2.88 -8.67
C ILE A 62 16.93 4.34 -9.02
N GLU A 63 16.05 5.00 -9.77
CA GLU A 63 16.16 6.40 -10.15
C GLU A 63 16.10 7.36 -8.96
N ASN A 64 15.51 6.92 -7.86
CA ASN A 64 15.35 7.68 -6.62
C ASN A 64 16.25 7.16 -5.49
N GLU A 65 17.28 6.37 -5.79
CA GLU A 65 18.14 5.77 -4.77
C GLU A 65 18.80 6.83 -3.89
N GLU A 66 19.26 7.96 -4.45
CA GLU A 66 19.84 9.06 -3.70
C GLU A 66 18.84 9.74 -2.75
N LEU A 67 17.54 9.72 -3.09
CA LEU A 67 16.47 10.26 -2.27
C LEU A 67 16.12 9.38 -1.04
N ARG A 68 16.74 8.22 -0.91
CA ARG A 68 16.68 7.42 0.32
C ARG A 68 17.49 8.03 1.47
N ASP A 69 18.41 8.96 1.17
CA ASP A 69 19.03 9.79 2.22
C ASP A 69 18.04 10.87 2.69
N PRO A 70 17.72 10.95 4.01
CA PRO A 70 16.74 11.88 4.54
C PRO A 70 17.04 13.35 4.23
N LYS A 71 18.31 13.75 4.24
CA LYS A 71 18.72 15.15 4.00
C LYS A 71 18.62 15.50 2.52
N VAL A 72 19.01 14.56 1.65
CA VAL A 72 18.91 14.73 0.19
C VAL A 72 17.45 14.84 -0.22
N CYS A 73 16.60 13.92 0.29
CA CYS A 73 15.16 13.94 0.01
C CYS A 73 14.50 15.24 0.48
N PHE A 74 14.75 15.66 1.73
CA PHE A 74 14.19 16.91 2.25
C PHE A 74 14.61 18.12 1.44
N LYS A 75 15.89 18.18 1.05
CA LYS A 75 16.40 19.25 0.19
C LYS A 75 15.73 19.23 -1.19
N TYR A 76 15.65 18.06 -1.82
CA TYR A 76 14.99 17.88 -3.12
C TYR A 76 13.55 18.38 -3.09
N ILE A 77 12.77 17.99 -2.09
CA ILE A 77 11.38 18.44 -1.94
C ILE A 77 11.31 19.97 -1.81
N LYS A 78 12.19 20.57 -1.00
CA LYS A 78 12.23 22.03 -0.86
C LYS A 78 12.62 22.75 -2.14
N ASP A 79 13.58 22.22 -2.86
CA ASP A 79 14.06 22.82 -4.12
C ASP A 79 13.02 22.67 -5.26
N ALA A 80 12.13 21.65 -5.16
CA ALA A 80 11.00 21.48 -6.08
C ALA A 80 9.87 22.50 -5.85
N MET A 81 9.75 23.04 -4.64
CA MET A 81 8.75 24.07 -4.29
C MET A 81 9.24 25.45 -4.71
N LYS A 82 8.81 25.92 -5.89
CA LYS A 82 9.34 27.14 -6.54
C LYS A 82 8.59 28.41 -6.20
N ASP A 83 7.39 28.30 -5.65
CA ASP A 83 6.51 29.44 -5.31
C ASP A 83 5.74 29.17 -4.01
N ASP A 84 4.87 30.10 -3.63
CA ASP A 84 4.05 30.01 -2.41
C ASP A 84 2.73 29.24 -2.62
N GLY A 85 2.54 28.63 -3.80
CA GLY A 85 1.38 27.82 -4.12
C GLY A 85 1.29 26.55 -3.26
N LYS A 86 0.13 25.91 -3.28
CA LYS A 86 -0.08 24.65 -2.53
C LYS A 86 0.53 23.47 -3.27
N TYR A 87 1.39 22.73 -2.60
CA TYR A 87 2.06 21.52 -3.10
C TYR A 87 1.46 20.25 -2.50
N TYR A 88 1.44 19.19 -3.29
CA TYR A 88 1.03 17.85 -2.89
C TYR A 88 2.22 16.92 -3.04
N LEU A 89 2.73 16.40 -1.92
CA LEU A 89 3.81 15.41 -1.92
C LEU A 89 3.22 14.01 -1.88
N LEU A 90 3.49 13.24 -2.91
CA LEU A 90 3.13 11.84 -3.04
C LEU A 90 4.41 11.00 -2.89
N LEU A 91 4.59 10.34 -1.75
CA LEU A 91 5.82 9.61 -1.42
C LEU A 91 5.51 8.14 -1.22
N ASP A 92 5.99 7.29 -2.12
CA ASP A 92 5.72 5.85 -2.10
C ASP A 92 6.84 5.06 -1.42
N GLU A 93 6.45 4.00 -0.68
CA GLU A 93 7.34 3.04 -0.01
C GLU A 93 8.38 3.72 0.91
N VAL A 94 7.90 4.63 1.79
CA VAL A 94 8.77 5.48 2.64
C VAL A 94 9.70 4.69 3.56
N GLN A 95 9.43 3.42 3.84
CA GLN A 95 10.32 2.58 4.67
C GLN A 95 11.69 2.32 4.03
N PHE A 96 11.88 2.61 2.75
CA PHE A 96 13.21 2.57 2.12
C PHE A 96 14.11 3.73 2.58
N MET A 97 13.54 4.78 3.18
CA MET A 97 14.29 5.89 3.75
C MET A 97 14.48 5.65 5.27
N PRO A 98 15.72 5.56 5.78
CA PRO A 98 15.95 5.51 7.22
C PRO A 98 15.51 6.84 7.88
N ARG A 99 14.87 6.78 9.05
CA ARG A 99 14.39 7.96 9.79
C ARG A 99 13.44 8.85 8.98
N PHE A 100 12.62 8.23 8.11
CA PHE A 100 11.63 8.95 7.30
C PHE A 100 10.68 9.81 8.14
N GLU A 101 10.43 9.41 9.40
CA GLU A 101 9.59 10.12 10.35
C GLU A 101 10.13 11.53 10.65
N GLU A 102 11.45 11.70 10.71
CA GLU A 102 12.10 13.00 10.92
C GLU A 102 11.86 13.93 9.73
N VAL A 103 11.93 13.39 8.51
CA VAL A 103 11.65 14.13 7.26
C VAL A 103 10.19 14.56 7.24
N LEU A 104 9.26 13.63 7.46
CA LEU A 104 7.83 13.91 7.43
C LEU A 104 7.40 14.90 8.49
N ASN A 105 7.91 14.79 9.73
CA ASN A 105 7.66 15.76 10.78
C ASN A 105 8.25 17.14 10.48
N SER A 106 9.35 17.21 9.70
CA SER A 106 9.92 18.48 9.26
C SER A 106 9.08 19.13 8.15
N LEU A 107 8.53 18.34 7.24
CA LEU A 107 7.63 18.79 6.17
C LEU A 107 6.32 19.37 6.74
N LEU A 108 5.78 18.82 7.83
CA LEU A 108 4.59 19.38 8.49
C LEU A 108 4.75 20.82 9.01
N ARG A 109 5.98 21.32 9.10
CA ARG A 109 6.24 22.74 9.48
C ARG A 109 6.13 23.70 8.29
N ILE A 110 5.99 23.15 7.09
CA ILE A 110 5.84 23.92 5.85
C ILE A 110 4.33 24.05 5.59
N SER A 111 3.80 25.25 5.59
CA SER A 111 2.35 25.50 5.55
C SER A 111 1.67 25.21 4.22
N ASN A 112 2.43 25.25 3.13
CA ASN A 112 1.93 25.10 1.77
C ASN A 112 2.23 23.74 1.14
N ILE A 113 2.50 22.70 1.95
CA ILE A 113 2.63 21.31 1.47
C ILE A 113 1.61 20.40 2.14
N ASP A 114 1.03 19.51 1.37
CA ASP A 114 0.16 18.44 1.83
C ASP A 114 0.79 17.07 1.55
N VAL A 115 0.92 16.20 2.55
CA VAL A 115 1.80 15.03 2.51
C VAL A 115 1.01 13.75 2.51
N TYR A 116 1.23 12.91 1.51
CA TYR A 116 0.68 11.57 1.34
C TYR A 116 1.80 10.56 1.21
N VAL A 117 1.78 9.55 2.05
CA VAL A 117 2.83 8.53 2.06
C VAL A 117 2.25 7.13 1.99
N THR A 118 2.95 6.21 1.35
CA THR A 118 2.62 4.79 1.44
C THR A 118 3.75 4.02 2.10
N GLY A 119 3.36 2.88 2.66
CA GLY A 119 4.30 1.87 3.11
C GLY A 119 3.63 0.51 3.20
N SER A 120 4.41 -0.54 2.97
CA SER A 120 3.89 -1.91 2.85
C SER A 120 4.52 -2.88 3.82
N ASN A 121 5.52 -2.44 4.60
CA ASN A 121 6.14 -3.33 5.56
C ASN A 121 5.41 -3.33 6.90
N SER A 122 5.84 -4.24 7.75
CA SER A 122 5.26 -4.49 9.07
C SER A 122 5.31 -3.29 10.03
N LYS A 123 6.25 -2.37 9.87
CA LYS A 123 6.27 -1.11 10.64
C LYS A 123 5.07 -0.22 10.33
N PHE A 124 4.56 -0.31 9.08
CA PHE A 124 3.38 0.42 8.62
C PHE A 124 2.04 -0.31 8.88
N LEU A 125 2.07 -1.57 9.27
CA LEU A 125 0.86 -2.35 9.62
C LEU A 125 0.60 -2.39 11.13
N SER A 126 1.53 -1.88 11.94
CA SER A 126 1.37 -1.81 13.39
C SER A 126 0.75 -0.48 13.82
N SER A 127 0.00 -0.50 14.93
CA SER A 127 -0.51 0.69 15.61
C SER A 127 0.58 1.72 15.97
N ASP A 128 1.84 1.37 15.75
CA ASP A 128 3.02 2.16 16.07
C ASP A 128 3.18 3.38 15.15
N ILE A 129 2.69 3.34 13.90
CA ILE A 129 2.77 4.50 12.99
C ILE A 129 2.02 5.71 13.53
N VAL A 130 0.79 5.51 14.01
CA VAL A 130 0.02 6.61 14.60
C VAL A 130 0.75 7.15 15.84
N THR A 131 1.45 6.27 16.55
CA THR A 131 2.25 6.61 17.73
C THR A 131 3.57 7.30 17.33
N GLU A 132 4.25 6.86 16.27
CA GLU A 132 5.49 7.47 15.76
C GLU A 132 5.26 8.88 15.23
N PHE A 133 4.12 9.13 14.58
CA PHE A 133 3.74 10.49 14.17
C PHE A 133 3.13 11.32 15.31
N ARG A 134 3.07 10.78 16.55
CA ARG A 134 2.58 11.51 17.73
C ARG A 134 1.22 12.21 17.51
N GLY A 135 0.29 11.51 16.89
CA GLY A 135 -1.04 12.04 16.57
C GLY A 135 -1.09 12.96 15.34
N ARG A 136 -0.04 13.00 14.52
CA ARG A 136 0.01 13.80 13.28
C ARG A 136 -0.17 12.98 12.00
N GLY A 137 -0.40 11.69 12.13
CA GLY A 137 -0.71 10.77 11.03
C GLY A 137 -2.20 10.48 10.95
N ASP A 138 -2.74 10.48 9.74
CA ASP A 138 -4.12 10.11 9.42
C ASP A 138 -4.09 8.87 8.53
N GLU A 139 -4.45 7.70 9.09
CA GLU A 139 -4.31 6.42 8.42
C GLU A 139 -5.48 6.13 7.48
N ILE A 140 -5.14 5.68 6.27
CA ILE A 140 -6.07 5.11 5.29
C ILE A 140 -5.62 3.69 4.99
N ARG A 141 -6.33 2.71 5.51
CA ARG A 141 -6.00 1.30 5.32
C ARG A 141 -6.65 0.75 4.07
N ILE A 142 -5.83 0.33 3.09
CA ILE A 142 -6.27 -0.26 1.84
C ILE A 142 -6.24 -1.78 1.93
N TYR A 143 -7.34 -2.39 1.51
CA TYR A 143 -7.48 -3.83 1.37
C TYR A 143 -7.38 -4.25 -0.11
N PRO A 144 -7.15 -5.53 -0.41
CA PRO A 144 -7.41 -6.09 -1.72
C PRO A 144 -8.80 -5.69 -2.22
N LEU A 145 -9.09 -5.89 -3.50
CA LEU A 145 -10.39 -5.57 -4.07
C LEU A 145 -11.52 -6.25 -3.29
N SER A 146 -12.55 -5.51 -2.96
CA SER A 146 -13.84 -6.09 -2.60
C SER A 146 -14.43 -6.83 -3.80
N PHE A 147 -15.39 -7.73 -3.55
CA PHE A 147 -16.05 -8.40 -4.68
C PHE A 147 -16.70 -7.42 -5.65
N ALA A 148 -17.28 -6.33 -5.16
CA ALA A 148 -17.88 -5.31 -6.02
C ALA A 148 -16.83 -4.63 -6.93
N GLU A 149 -15.66 -4.29 -6.40
CA GLU A 149 -14.56 -3.72 -7.19
C GLU A 149 -13.97 -4.75 -8.17
N PHE A 150 -13.87 -6.00 -7.74
CA PHE A 150 -13.44 -7.11 -8.58
C PHE A 150 -14.39 -7.33 -9.74
N TYR A 151 -15.70 -7.48 -9.46
CA TYR A 151 -16.73 -7.71 -10.47
C TYR A 151 -16.84 -6.54 -11.47
N ALA A 152 -16.74 -5.31 -11.00
CA ALA A 152 -16.75 -4.14 -11.87
C ALA A 152 -15.62 -4.10 -12.90
N ALA A 153 -14.54 -4.85 -12.65
CA ALA A 153 -13.37 -4.94 -13.52
C ALA A 153 -13.20 -6.32 -14.19
N PHE A 154 -14.07 -7.27 -13.86
CA PHE A 154 -14.04 -8.62 -14.41
C PHE A 154 -14.74 -8.65 -15.77
N ASP A 155 -14.17 -9.40 -16.73
CA ASP A 155 -14.73 -9.62 -18.05
C ASP A 155 -15.48 -10.96 -18.08
N GLY A 156 -16.72 -10.97 -17.61
CA GLY A 156 -17.57 -12.15 -17.50
C GLY A 156 -18.85 -11.85 -16.72
N ASP A 157 -19.65 -12.88 -16.48
CA ASP A 157 -20.87 -12.74 -15.70
C ASP A 157 -20.61 -12.75 -14.18
N TYR A 158 -21.69 -12.61 -13.41
CA TYR A 158 -21.63 -12.53 -11.96
C TYR A 158 -21.18 -13.84 -11.31
N ASP A 159 -21.66 -14.99 -11.82
CA ASP A 159 -21.39 -16.30 -11.24
C ASP A 159 -19.91 -16.70 -11.50
N ASP A 160 -19.43 -16.44 -12.70
CA ASP A 160 -18.00 -16.64 -13.07
C ASP A 160 -17.09 -15.72 -12.22
N ALA A 161 -17.46 -14.46 -12.05
CA ALA A 161 -16.70 -13.52 -11.22
C ALA A 161 -16.68 -13.96 -9.75
N TRP A 162 -17.79 -14.48 -9.25
CA TRP A 162 -17.90 -14.95 -7.87
C TRP A 162 -17.02 -16.17 -7.65
N GLU A 163 -17.05 -17.15 -8.56
CA GLU A 163 -16.20 -18.35 -8.51
C GLU A 163 -14.71 -17.95 -8.53
N GLU A 164 -14.32 -17.11 -9.47
CA GLU A 164 -12.95 -16.58 -9.56
C GLU A 164 -12.51 -15.88 -8.27
N TYR A 165 -13.35 -15.00 -7.75
CA TYR A 165 -13.04 -14.26 -6.53
C TYR A 165 -12.91 -15.18 -5.31
N MET A 166 -13.75 -16.20 -5.20
CA MET A 166 -13.69 -17.19 -4.12
C MET A 166 -12.45 -18.07 -4.18
N ILE A 167 -11.93 -18.35 -5.38
CA ILE A 167 -10.74 -19.19 -5.58
C ILE A 167 -9.46 -18.36 -5.41
N TYR A 168 -9.37 -17.19 -6.05
CA TYR A 168 -8.12 -16.44 -6.19
C TYR A 168 -8.07 -15.16 -5.34
N GLY A 169 -9.18 -14.73 -4.77
CA GLY A 169 -9.26 -13.52 -3.93
C GLY A 169 -9.15 -12.23 -4.72
N GLY A 170 -8.99 -11.12 -3.99
CA GLY A 170 -9.11 -9.76 -4.52
C GLY A 170 -7.78 -9.05 -4.83
N LEU A 171 -6.64 -9.74 -5.01
CA LEU A 171 -5.42 -9.05 -5.44
C LEU A 171 -5.58 -8.56 -6.90
N PRO A 172 -5.40 -7.23 -7.17
CA PRO A 172 -5.70 -6.65 -8.49
C PRO A 172 -5.02 -7.32 -9.66
N GLN A 173 -3.79 -7.82 -9.47
CA GLN A 173 -3.00 -8.47 -10.51
C GLN A 173 -3.63 -9.78 -11.02
N VAL A 174 -4.44 -10.45 -10.20
CA VAL A 174 -5.13 -11.70 -10.58
C VAL A 174 -6.03 -11.50 -11.80
N LEU A 175 -6.68 -10.34 -11.89
CA LEU A 175 -7.54 -9.97 -13.03
C LEU A 175 -6.80 -9.81 -14.36
N GLN A 176 -5.47 -9.72 -14.33
CA GLN A 176 -4.67 -9.56 -15.56
C GLN A 176 -4.24 -10.91 -16.14
N PHE A 177 -4.42 -12.01 -15.43
CA PHE A 177 -4.08 -13.35 -15.92
C PHE A 177 -5.32 -14.04 -16.47
N SER A 178 -5.20 -14.55 -17.71
CA SER A 178 -6.24 -15.35 -18.36
C SER A 178 -6.12 -16.87 -18.09
N VAL A 179 -4.99 -17.32 -17.54
CA VAL A 179 -4.70 -18.73 -17.31
C VAL A 179 -4.68 -19.03 -15.83
N GLU A 180 -5.49 -19.97 -15.37
CA GLU A 180 -5.60 -20.39 -13.95
C GLU A 180 -4.26 -20.74 -13.30
N ARG A 181 -3.41 -21.47 -14.05
CA ARG A 181 -2.08 -21.82 -13.56
C ARG A 181 -1.23 -20.58 -13.23
N GLN A 182 -1.32 -19.53 -14.06
CA GLN A 182 -0.58 -18.28 -13.79
C GLN A 182 -1.10 -17.55 -12.55
N LYS A 183 -2.42 -17.56 -12.33
CA LYS A 183 -3.04 -17.01 -11.12
C LYS A 183 -2.53 -17.73 -9.87
N ALA A 184 -2.58 -19.07 -9.89
CA ALA A 184 -2.14 -19.90 -8.78
C ALA A 184 -0.63 -19.74 -8.49
N GLU A 185 0.23 -19.75 -9.53
CA GLU A 185 1.67 -19.53 -9.40
C GLU A 185 1.99 -18.13 -8.86
N TYR A 186 1.29 -17.10 -9.34
CA TYR A 186 1.44 -15.74 -8.83
C TYR A 186 1.09 -15.64 -7.35
N LEU A 187 -0.04 -16.18 -6.93
CA LEU A 187 -0.48 -16.16 -5.53
C LEU A 187 0.48 -16.92 -4.63
N LYS A 188 0.94 -18.10 -5.07
CA LYS A 188 1.95 -18.87 -4.36
C LYS A 188 3.25 -18.09 -4.19
N ASN A 189 3.72 -17.44 -5.25
CA ASN A 189 4.94 -16.64 -5.21
C ASN A 189 4.80 -15.42 -4.29
N ILE A 190 3.66 -14.72 -4.30
CA ILE A 190 3.40 -13.61 -3.39
C ILE A 190 3.37 -14.11 -1.95
N PHE A 191 2.68 -15.21 -1.69
CA PHE A 191 2.60 -15.77 -0.36
C PHE A 191 3.99 -16.14 0.19
N THR A 192 4.74 -16.95 -0.55
CA THR A 192 6.04 -17.46 -0.10
C THR A 192 7.12 -16.38 -0.07
N ASN A 193 7.26 -15.61 -1.15
CA ASN A 193 8.40 -14.70 -1.30
C ASN A 193 8.17 -13.28 -0.77
N VAL A 194 6.93 -12.94 -0.45
CA VAL A 194 6.61 -11.61 0.07
C VAL A 194 6.09 -11.73 1.51
N TYR A 195 4.93 -12.36 1.69
CA TYR A 195 4.29 -12.35 3.01
C TYR A 195 5.04 -13.16 4.05
N ILE A 196 5.52 -14.36 3.71
CA ILE A 196 6.32 -15.17 4.65
C ILE A 196 7.62 -14.44 5.00
N LYS A 197 8.33 -13.85 4.03
CA LYS A 197 9.53 -13.06 4.31
C LYS A 197 9.26 -11.86 5.21
N ASP A 198 8.19 -11.10 4.92
CA ASP A 198 7.82 -9.95 5.76
C ASP A 198 7.52 -10.38 7.21
N VAL A 199 6.87 -11.53 7.41
CA VAL A 199 6.60 -12.10 8.74
C VAL A 199 7.90 -12.52 9.45
N VAL A 200 8.77 -13.22 8.75
CA VAL A 200 10.07 -13.70 9.26
C VAL A 200 10.95 -12.52 9.69
N GLU A 201 11.11 -11.53 8.81
CA GLU A 201 11.93 -10.35 9.07
C GLU A 201 11.38 -9.53 10.24
N ARG A 202 10.06 -9.31 10.27
CA ARG A 202 9.41 -8.57 11.35
C ARG A 202 9.65 -9.16 12.73
N ASN A 203 9.46 -10.48 12.83
CA ASN A 203 9.48 -11.16 14.11
C ASN A 203 10.87 -11.74 14.43
N LYS A 204 11.88 -11.50 13.58
CA LYS A 204 13.24 -12.05 13.71
C LYS A 204 13.22 -13.55 13.95
N LEU A 205 12.32 -14.26 13.26
CA LEU A 205 12.12 -15.70 13.42
C LEU A 205 13.32 -16.45 12.85
N ARG A 206 13.82 -17.43 13.61
CA ARG A 206 15.00 -18.21 13.25
C ARG A 206 14.67 -19.45 12.43
N ASN A 207 13.44 -19.96 12.52
CA ASN A 207 12.99 -21.21 11.93
C ASN A 207 11.91 -20.97 10.87
N VAL A 208 12.32 -20.68 9.63
CA VAL A 208 11.40 -20.45 8.50
C VAL A 208 10.62 -21.72 8.16
N ASP A 209 11.26 -22.88 8.25
CA ASP A 209 10.66 -24.20 7.94
C ASP A 209 9.45 -24.55 8.84
N GLU A 210 9.43 -24.04 10.07
CA GLU A 210 8.30 -24.22 10.98
C GLU A 210 7.07 -23.41 10.54
N ILE A 211 7.28 -22.25 9.92
CA ILE A 211 6.20 -21.42 9.38
C ILE A 211 5.60 -22.09 8.15
N ASP A 212 6.43 -22.60 7.24
CA ASP A 212 5.95 -23.32 6.06
C ASP A 212 5.17 -24.58 6.48
N THR A 213 5.66 -25.30 7.48
CA THR A 213 4.98 -26.47 8.04
C THR A 213 3.63 -26.10 8.68
N LEU A 214 3.57 -24.98 9.41
CA LEU A 214 2.35 -24.49 10.04
C LEU A 214 1.31 -24.05 9.00
N VAL A 215 1.76 -23.38 7.96
CA VAL A 215 0.92 -22.96 6.83
C VAL A 215 0.38 -24.18 6.08
N ASP A 216 1.23 -25.12 5.74
CA ASP A 216 0.86 -26.39 5.09
C ASP A 216 -0.12 -27.21 5.93
N TRP A 217 0.11 -27.28 7.24
CA TRP A 217 -0.80 -27.97 8.15
C TRP A 217 -2.18 -27.32 8.17
N ARG A 218 -2.25 -25.99 8.18
CA ARG A 218 -3.50 -25.23 8.15
C ARG A 218 -4.23 -25.37 6.83
N LEU A 219 -3.53 -25.33 5.70
CA LEU A 219 -4.10 -25.53 4.37
C LEU A 219 -4.69 -26.94 4.21
N LYS A 220 -4.09 -27.95 4.84
CA LYS A 220 -4.57 -29.35 4.82
C LYS A 220 -5.76 -29.59 5.74
N HIS A 221 -5.85 -28.87 6.86
CA HIS A 221 -6.93 -29.04 7.84
C HIS A 221 -8.05 -28.03 7.61
N ARG A 222 -8.70 -28.11 6.46
CA ARG A 222 -9.80 -27.28 5.96
C ARG A 222 -10.99 -27.21 6.92
N TYR A 223 -10.99 -26.27 7.81
CA TYR A 223 -12.23 -25.70 8.31
C TYR A 223 -12.02 -24.19 8.45
N PHE A 224 -12.62 -23.40 7.53
CA PHE A 224 -12.88 -21.95 7.62
C PHE A 224 -12.14 -20.94 6.73
N TRP A 225 -11.06 -21.23 5.97
CA TRP A 225 -10.31 -20.16 5.29
C TRP A 225 -10.03 -20.44 3.82
N ASN A 226 -10.95 -20.05 2.94
CA ASN A 226 -10.78 -20.15 1.49
C ASN A 226 -10.11 -18.92 0.84
N SER A 227 -9.50 -18.00 1.60
CA SER A 227 -8.84 -16.83 1.03
C SER A 227 -7.48 -16.56 1.65
N LEU A 228 -6.56 -16.04 0.84
CA LEU A 228 -5.24 -15.56 1.26
C LEU A 228 -5.34 -14.55 2.42
N LEU A 229 -6.40 -13.73 2.42
CA LEU A 229 -6.69 -12.76 3.48
C LEU A 229 -6.94 -13.43 4.83
N GLY A 230 -7.62 -14.57 4.84
CA GLY A 230 -7.85 -15.34 6.07
C GLY A 230 -6.59 -15.88 6.68
N ILE A 231 -5.66 -16.39 5.85
CA ILE A 231 -4.36 -16.86 6.31
C ILE A 231 -3.54 -15.71 6.87
N MET A 232 -3.57 -14.54 6.24
CA MET A 232 -2.86 -13.35 6.72
C MET A 232 -3.39 -12.83 8.05
N LEU A 233 -4.71 -12.70 8.20
CA LEU A 233 -5.34 -12.29 9.46
C LEU A 233 -5.02 -13.25 10.59
N TYR A 234 -4.90 -14.54 10.27
CA TYR A 234 -4.55 -15.56 11.25
C TYR A 234 -3.08 -15.51 11.66
N ILE A 235 -2.17 -15.27 10.71
CA ILE A 235 -0.75 -15.03 11.02
C ILE A 235 -0.61 -13.79 11.90
N GLU A 236 -1.32 -12.70 11.61
CA GLU A 236 -1.35 -11.51 12.48
C GLU A 236 -1.90 -11.80 13.89
N MET A 237 -2.84 -12.73 14.02
CA MET A 237 -3.42 -13.12 15.31
C MET A 237 -2.48 -14.00 16.15
N ILE A 238 -1.65 -14.84 15.53
CA ILE A 238 -0.67 -15.70 16.25
C ILE A 238 0.53 -14.89 16.74
N ILE A 239 0.84 -13.80 16.06
CA ILE A 239 2.03 -12.98 16.33
C ILE A 239 1.73 -11.90 17.40
N ARG A 240 0.48 -11.71 17.75
CA ARG A 240 0.06 -10.89 18.90
C ARG A 240 0.08 -11.70 20.18
#